data_b62ff63844c6e44b3196b1bb98ad4f4b
#
_entry.id   b62ff63844c6e44b3196b1bb98ad4f4b
#
_cell.length_a   1.000
_cell.length_b   1.000
_cell.length_c   1.000
_cell.angle_alpha   90.00
_cell.angle_beta   90.00
_cell.angle_gamma   90.00
#
_symmetry.space_group_name_H-M   'P 1'
#
loop_
_entity.id
_entity.type
_entity.pdbx_description
1 polymer ?
#
loop_
_entity_poly.entity_id
_entity_poly.type
_entity_poly.pdbx_seq_one_letter_code
_entity_poly.pdbx_strand_id
1 'polypeptide(L)'
;MRSALILGAAALGLSACAPQGPKGAPPGRLDTHIAQAVGDPSTCVLLAVAATGQVVYRYDSDFNCDRMLPACDAPGQLNARTALAFATRPGGRLASCASVPDGSRTVGWAAGPAPSKSRPMIYSAVMEGQRALPGHEMNARLFDAFEAAGL
;
A
#
# COMPACT_ATOMS: atom_id res chain seq x y z
N MET A 1 49.76 39.61 -23.08
CA MET A 1 48.80 38.60 -23.53
C MET A 1 48.48 37.74 -22.34
N ARG A 2 47.30 37.89 -21.75
CA ARG A 2 46.84 37.14 -20.56
C ARG A 2 45.61 36.35 -21.01
N SER A 3 45.77 35.01 -21.12
CA SER A 3 44.67 34.09 -21.42
C SER A 3 43.93 33.72 -20.17
N ALA A 4 42.64 34.06 -20.08
CA ALA A 4 41.74 33.65 -19.03
C ALA A 4 41.12 32.30 -19.38
N LEU A 5 41.38 31.29 -18.56
CA LEU A 5 40.68 29.99 -18.58
C LEU A 5 39.37 30.13 -17.84
N ILE A 6 38.25 29.91 -18.53
CA ILE A 6 36.92 29.83 -17.92
C ILE A 6 36.67 28.35 -17.64
N LEU A 7 36.68 27.97 -16.35
CA LEU A 7 36.20 26.67 -15.87
C LEU A 7 34.66 26.69 -15.84
N GLY A 8 34.04 25.96 -16.74
CA GLY A 8 32.61 25.69 -16.71
C GLY A 8 32.31 24.58 -15.71
N ALA A 9 31.61 24.90 -14.61
CA ALA A 9 31.08 23.91 -13.67
C ALA A 9 29.81 23.29 -14.25
N ALA A 10 29.88 22.01 -14.64
CA ALA A 10 28.71 21.22 -15.01
C ALA A 10 27.99 20.76 -13.73
N ALA A 11 26.84 21.36 -13.43
CA ALA A 11 25.95 20.89 -12.38
C ALA A 11 25.22 19.63 -12.84
N LEU A 12 25.65 18.47 -12.38
CA LEU A 12 24.91 17.21 -12.52
C LEU A 12 23.67 17.25 -11.64
N GLY A 13 22.51 17.55 -12.23
CA GLY A 13 21.21 17.46 -11.57
C GLY A 13 20.88 16.01 -11.24
N LEU A 14 20.97 15.63 -9.97
CA LEU A 14 20.40 14.40 -9.45
C LEU A 14 18.86 14.50 -9.52
N SER A 15 18.28 14.02 -10.62
CA SER A 15 16.84 13.79 -10.71
C SER A 15 16.50 12.65 -9.74
N ALA A 16 16.07 12.99 -8.54
CA ALA A 16 15.47 12.04 -7.61
C ALA A 16 14.25 11.41 -8.32
N CYS A 17 14.33 10.12 -8.66
CA CYS A 17 13.19 9.36 -9.13
C CYS A 17 12.19 9.25 -7.98
N ALA A 18 11.27 10.20 -7.86
CA ALA A 18 10.09 10.05 -7.04
C ALA A 18 9.29 8.84 -7.56
N PRO A 19 8.78 7.95 -6.68
CA PRO A 19 7.96 6.84 -7.11
C PRO A 19 6.75 7.39 -7.86
N GLN A 20 6.69 7.11 -9.16
CA GLN A 20 5.55 7.48 -9.98
C GLN A 20 4.43 6.51 -9.62
N GLY A 21 3.35 7.02 -9.05
CA GLY A 21 2.14 6.24 -8.79
C GLY A 21 1.60 5.57 -10.06
N PRO A 22 0.61 4.68 -9.92
CA PRO A 22 0.00 4.02 -11.06
C PRO A 22 -0.57 5.05 -12.04
N LYS A 23 -0.48 4.77 -13.35
CA LYS A 23 -1.02 5.65 -14.39
C LYS A 23 -2.52 5.91 -14.14
N GLY A 24 -2.91 7.17 -14.12
CA GLY A 24 -4.29 7.61 -13.88
C GLY A 24 -4.62 7.95 -12.43
N ALA A 25 -3.85 7.46 -11.47
CA ALA A 25 -4.03 7.75 -10.05
C ALA A 25 -2.73 8.33 -9.44
N PRO A 26 -2.56 9.65 -9.45
CA PRO A 26 -1.40 10.30 -8.83
C PRO A 26 -1.30 9.96 -7.34
N PRO A 27 -0.09 9.80 -6.78
CA PRO A 27 0.11 9.46 -5.36
C PRO A 27 -0.71 10.33 -4.40
N GLY A 28 -0.71 11.64 -4.56
CA GLY A 28 -1.46 12.54 -3.67
C GLY A 28 -2.98 12.36 -3.70
N ARG A 29 -3.56 11.89 -4.82
CA ARG A 29 -4.99 11.52 -4.86
C ARG A 29 -5.23 10.21 -4.13
N LEU A 30 -4.36 9.22 -4.33
CA LEU A 30 -4.42 7.96 -3.58
C LEU A 30 -4.30 8.20 -2.08
N ASP A 31 -3.32 9.01 -1.65
CA ASP A 31 -3.15 9.36 -0.23
C ASP A 31 -4.42 9.97 0.36
N THR A 32 -5.04 10.92 -0.34
CA THR A 32 -6.26 11.60 0.12
C THR A 32 -7.43 10.62 0.27
N HIS A 33 -7.73 9.82 -0.75
CA HIS A 33 -8.88 8.92 -0.73
C HIS A 33 -8.67 7.73 0.20
N ILE A 34 -7.45 7.18 0.29
CA ILE A 34 -7.12 6.10 1.23
C ILE A 34 -7.19 6.61 2.67
N ALA A 35 -6.65 7.82 2.96
CA ALA A 35 -6.75 8.42 4.28
C ALA A 35 -8.20 8.62 4.74
N GLN A 36 -9.08 9.04 3.83
CA GLN A 36 -10.52 9.19 4.12
C GLN A 36 -11.22 7.85 4.36
N ALA A 37 -10.82 6.82 3.63
CA ALA A 37 -11.45 5.50 3.69
C ALA A 37 -11.02 4.66 4.88
N VAL A 38 -9.70 4.63 5.15
CA VAL A 38 -9.06 3.73 6.12
C VAL A 38 -7.91 4.39 6.89
N GLY A 39 -7.87 5.72 6.94
CA GLY A 39 -6.78 6.50 7.51
C GLY A 39 -6.66 6.43 9.02
N ASP A 40 -6.18 5.31 9.54
CA ASP A 40 -5.73 5.13 10.92
C ASP A 40 -4.19 5.11 10.91
N PRO A 41 -3.50 5.68 11.95
CA PRO A 41 -2.04 5.72 12.01
C PRO A 41 -1.31 4.38 11.93
N SER A 42 -2.03 3.28 12.09
CA SER A 42 -1.48 1.91 12.01
C SER A 42 -1.86 1.17 10.73
N THR A 43 -2.32 1.88 9.72
CA THR A 43 -2.72 1.29 8.43
C THR A 43 -1.54 1.29 7.45
N CYS A 44 -1.39 0.20 6.70
CA CYS A 44 -0.56 0.15 5.51
C CYS A 44 -1.39 -0.32 4.31
N VAL A 45 -1.22 0.32 3.16
CA VAL A 45 -1.79 -0.15 1.88
C VAL A 45 -0.70 -0.17 0.82
N LEU A 46 -0.55 -1.30 0.14
CA LEU A 46 0.35 -1.49 -0.99
C LEU A 46 -0.46 -1.72 -2.26
N LEU A 47 -0.08 -1.05 -3.36
CA LEU A 47 -0.52 -1.38 -4.71
C LEU A 47 0.65 -1.93 -5.51
N ALA A 48 0.39 -3.01 -6.24
CA ALA A 48 1.40 -3.67 -7.05
C ALA A 48 0.85 -4.04 -8.44
N VAL A 49 1.74 -4.20 -9.39
CA VAL A 49 1.42 -4.73 -10.72
C VAL A 49 1.13 -6.22 -10.60
N ALA A 50 -0.03 -6.68 -11.05
CA ALA A 50 -0.45 -8.07 -10.87
C ALA A 50 0.51 -9.07 -11.52
N ALA A 51 1.07 -8.74 -12.70
CA ALA A 51 1.95 -9.63 -13.45
C ALA A 51 3.34 -9.83 -12.80
N THR A 52 3.83 -8.85 -12.04
CA THR A 52 5.21 -8.86 -11.53
C THR A 52 5.30 -8.82 -10.00
N GLY A 53 4.21 -8.46 -9.31
CA GLY A 53 4.23 -8.18 -7.88
C GLY A 53 5.00 -6.92 -7.50
N GLN A 54 5.48 -6.12 -8.48
CA GLN A 54 6.21 -4.89 -8.22
C GLN A 54 5.30 -3.87 -7.55
N VAL A 55 5.64 -3.48 -6.32
CA VAL A 55 4.96 -2.41 -5.60
C VAL A 55 5.24 -1.07 -6.30
N VAL A 56 4.17 -0.38 -6.67
CA VAL A 56 4.22 0.92 -7.37
C VAL A 56 3.66 2.06 -6.54
N TYR A 57 2.99 1.75 -5.46
CA TYR A 57 2.47 2.74 -4.51
C TYR A 57 2.40 2.13 -3.11
N ARG A 58 2.65 2.97 -2.12
CA ARG A 58 2.53 2.65 -0.70
C ARG A 58 1.88 3.82 0.03
N TYR A 59 0.88 3.49 0.84
CA TYR A 59 0.30 4.38 1.84
C TYR A 59 0.91 4.05 3.21
N ASP A 60 1.36 5.09 3.93
CA ASP A 60 2.02 5.02 5.23
C ASP A 60 3.49 4.52 5.20
N SER A 61 4.06 4.33 6.38
CA SER A 61 5.49 4.09 6.59
C SER A 61 5.90 2.64 6.31
N ASP A 62 7.19 2.44 6.03
CA ASP A 62 7.79 1.09 5.94
C ASP A 62 7.56 0.31 7.23
N PHE A 63 7.63 0.98 8.39
CA PHE A 63 7.41 0.33 9.68
C PHE A 63 6.04 -0.38 9.75
N ASN A 64 4.95 0.30 9.38
CA ASN A 64 3.63 -0.30 9.41
C ASN A 64 3.45 -1.39 8.35
N CYS A 65 4.06 -1.21 7.19
CA CYS A 65 3.98 -2.20 6.09
C CYS A 65 4.78 -3.47 6.37
N ASP A 66 5.85 -3.38 7.13
CA ASP A 66 6.75 -4.50 7.44
C ASP A 66 6.46 -5.17 8.80
N ARG A 67 5.53 -4.62 9.60
CA ARG A 67 5.10 -5.23 10.87
C ARG A 67 4.55 -6.62 10.65
N MET A 68 5.08 -7.58 11.42
CA MET A 68 4.57 -8.94 11.46
C MET A 68 3.37 -9.02 12.39
N LEU A 69 2.21 -9.39 11.86
CA LEU A 69 0.93 -9.45 12.56
C LEU A 69 0.27 -10.81 12.32
N PRO A 70 -0.62 -11.28 13.24
CA PRO A 70 -1.29 -12.56 13.11
C PRO A 70 -1.97 -12.72 11.74
N ALA A 71 -1.79 -13.87 11.11
CA ALA A 71 -2.36 -14.17 9.80
C ALA A 71 -3.89 -14.36 9.83
N CYS A 72 -4.49 -14.62 10.96
CA CYS A 72 -5.91 -14.81 11.26
C CYS A 72 -6.55 -16.10 10.74
N ASP A 73 -6.37 -16.43 9.46
CA ASP A 73 -6.97 -17.59 8.78
C ASP A 73 -5.99 -18.75 8.58
N ALA A 74 -4.74 -18.58 9.05
CA ALA A 74 -3.70 -19.60 9.01
C ALA A 74 -2.75 -19.40 10.22
N PRO A 75 -2.02 -20.43 10.64
CA PRO A 75 -0.93 -20.27 11.61
C PRO A 75 0.13 -19.30 11.13
N GLY A 76 0.73 -18.55 12.06
CA GLY A 76 1.86 -17.67 11.79
C GLY A 76 1.50 -16.21 11.64
N GLN A 77 2.44 -15.46 11.12
CA GLN A 77 2.36 -14.01 10.97
C GLN A 77 2.62 -13.60 9.51
N LEU A 78 2.07 -12.47 9.13
CA LEU A 78 2.25 -11.83 7.84
C LEU A 78 2.61 -10.35 8.02
N ASN A 79 3.20 -9.78 6.99
CA ASN A 79 3.23 -8.33 6.77
C ASN A 79 2.51 -7.97 5.47
N ALA A 80 2.33 -6.68 5.18
CA ALA A 80 1.60 -6.25 4.00
C ALA A 80 2.24 -6.75 2.68
N ARG A 81 3.58 -6.87 2.61
CA ARG A 81 4.28 -7.38 1.41
C ARG A 81 3.99 -8.86 1.17
N THR A 82 4.08 -9.68 2.21
CA THR A 82 3.78 -11.11 2.08
C THR A 82 2.30 -11.36 1.82
N ALA A 83 1.42 -10.47 2.30
CA ALA A 83 -0.01 -10.53 2.03
C ALA A 83 -0.36 -10.32 0.54
N LEU A 84 0.47 -9.60 -0.25
CA LEU A 84 0.28 -9.47 -1.69
C LEU A 84 0.20 -10.80 -2.44
N ALA A 85 0.88 -11.85 -1.94
CA ALA A 85 0.80 -13.19 -2.56
C ALA A 85 -0.60 -13.81 -2.51
N PHE A 86 -1.49 -13.31 -1.67
CA PHE A 86 -2.88 -13.77 -1.60
C PHE A 86 -3.80 -13.00 -2.57
N ALA A 87 -3.38 -11.82 -3.01
CA ALA A 87 -4.21 -10.96 -3.86
C ALA A 87 -4.54 -11.56 -5.23
N THR A 88 -3.73 -12.50 -5.73
CA THR A 88 -3.95 -13.21 -7.00
C THR A 88 -4.76 -14.51 -6.84
N ARG A 89 -5.06 -14.92 -5.61
CA ARG A 89 -5.84 -16.13 -5.35
C ARG A 89 -7.34 -15.85 -5.55
N PRO A 90 -8.13 -16.86 -5.93
CA PRO A 90 -9.58 -16.73 -5.99
C PRO A 90 -10.14 -16.24 -4.64
N GLY A 91 -10.93 -15.15 -4.67
CA GLY A 91 -11.49 -14.54 -3.46
C GLY A 91 -10.52 -13.63 -2.68
N GLY A 92 -9.25 -13.54 -3.08
CA GLY A 92 -8.26 -12.73 -2.37
C GLY A 92 -8.03 -13.21 -0.94
N ARG A 93 -7.86 -12.25 -0.02
CA ARG A 93 -7.79 -12.49 1.43
C ARG A 93 -8.56 -11.41 2.19
N LEU A 94 -9.53 -11.83 2.97
CA LEU A 94 -10.31 -10.97 3.86
C LEU A 94 -10.37 -11.65 5.23
N ALA A 95 -9.52 -11.23 6.16
CA ALA A 95 -9.39 -11.88 7.46
C ALA A 95 -9.34 -10.85 8.59
N SER A 96 -9.77 -11.25 9.78
CA SER A 96 -9.70 -10.41 10.98
C SER A 96 -9.62 -11.28 12.23
N CYS A 97 -8.81 -10.87 13.20
CA CYS A 97 -8.70 -11.55 14.49
C CYS A 97 -8.12 -10.62 15.56
N ALA A 98 -8.11 -11.08 16.81
CA ALA A 98 -7.38 -10.41 17.87
C ALA A 98 -5.87 -10.41 17.56
N SER A 99 -5.21 -9.26 17.69
CA SER A 99 -3.75 -9.13 17.54
C SER A 99 -3.01 -9.34 18.86
N VAL A 100 -3.72 -9.26 19.98
CA VAL A 100 -3.22 -9.51 21.33
C VAL A 100 -4.13 -10.50 22.08
N PRO A 101 -3.60 -11.28 23.05
CA PRO A 101 -4.34 -12.36 23.71
C PRO A 101 -5.60 -11.90 24.46
N ASP A 102 -5.61 -10.69 24.99
CA ASP A 102 -6.75 -10.13 25.75
C ASP A 102 -7.87 -9.57 24.84
N GLY A 103 -7.68 -9.60 23.52
CA GLY A 103 -8.65 -9.11 22.56
C GLY A 103 -8.82 -7.59 22.51
N SER A 104 -8.02 -6.82 23.25
CA SER A 104 -8.10 -5.35 23.29
C SER A 104 -7.68 -4.68 21.98
N ARG A 105 -6.99 -5.39 21.12
CA ARG A 105 -6.59 -4.94 19.79
C ARG A 105 -6.89 -6.01 18.75
N THR A 106 -7.23 -5.58 17.57
CA THR A 106 -7.54 -6.46 16.44
C THR A 106 -6.66 -6.13 15.24
N VAL A 107 -6.54 -7.07 14.34
CA VAL A 107 -5.95 -6.85 13.02
C VAL A 107 -6.95 -7.22 11.94
N GLY A 108 -7.04 -6.36 10.92
CA GLY A 108 -7.79 -6.63 9.70
C GLY A 108 -6.85 -6.72 8.51
N TRP A 109 -7.08 -7.70 7.66
CA TRP A 109 -6.35 -7.94 6.41
C TRP A 109 -7.29 -7.87 5.23
N ALA A 110 -6.88 -7.15 4.18
CA ALA A 110 -7.53 -7.19 2.89
C ALA A 110 -6.47 -7.31 1.79
N ALA A 111 -6.62 -8.25 0.87
CA ALA A 111 -5.78 -8.35 -0.31
C ALA A 111 -6.60 -8.91 -1.47
N GLY A 112 -6.44 -8.34 -2.66
CA GLY A 112 -7.21 -8.72 -3.83
C GLY A 112 -6.85 -7.91 -5.07
N PRO A 113 -7.61 -8.08 -6.16
CA PRO A 113 -7.49 -7.21 -7.32
C PRO A 113 -7.90 -5.79 -6.96
N ALA A 114 -7.15 -4.80 -7.43
CA ALA A 114 -7.54 -3.40 -7.36
C ALA A 114 -8.22 -2.99 -8.67
N PRO A 115 -9.27 -2.12 -8.63
CA PRO A 115 -9.85 -1.57 -9.84
C PRO A 115 -8.79 -0.76 -10.58
N SER A 116 -8.55 -1.03 -11.84
CA SER A 116 -7.58 -0.30 -12.64
C SER A 116 -7.92 -0.34 -14.11
N LYS A 117 -7.92 0.84 -14.74
CA LYS A 117 -8.26 1.01 -16.18
C LYS A 117 -7.04 0.83 -17.08
N SER A 118 -5.82 0.93 -16.54
CA SER A 118 -4.61 0.95 -17.35
C SER A 118 -3.91 -0.41 -17.48
N ARG A 119 -3.89 -1.18 -16.40
CA ARG A 119 -3.28 -2.52 -16.32
C ARG A 119 -3.78 -3.25 -15.08
N PRO A 120 -3.78 -4.61 -15.08
CA PRO A 120 -4.17 -5.36 -13.90
C PRO A 120 -3.28 -5.00 -12.68
N MET A 121 -3.93 -4.58 -11.61
CA MET A 121 -3.31 -4.21 -10.36
C MET A 121 -3.86 -5.09 -9.24
N ILE A 122 -3.03 -5.30 -8.22
CA ILE A 122 -3.39 -5.96 -6.98
C ILE A 122 -3.05 -5.05 -5.80
N TYR A 123 -3.71 -5.29 -4.68
CA TYR A 123 -3.38 -4.59 -3.45
C TYR A 123 -3.31 -5.55 -2.26
N SER A 124 -2.62 -5.11 -1.22
CA SER A 124 -2.75 -5.62 0.14
C SER A 124 -2.88 -4.47 1.11
N ALA A 125 -3.67 -4.67 2.15
CA ALA A 125 -3.86 -3.71 3.21
C ALA A 125 -3.90 -4.42 4.57
N VAL A 126 -3.37 -3.75 5.58
CA VAL A 126 -3.44 -4.17 6.98
C VAL A 126 -3.71 -2.96 7.85
N MET A 127 -4.57 -3.15 8.84
CA MET A 127 -4.83 -2.19 9.91
C MET A 127 -4.79 -2.95 11.24
N GLU A 128 -4.10 -2.43 12.24
CA GLU A 128 -4.02 -3.05 13.57
C GLU A 128 -4.25 -2.00 14.65
N GLY A 129 -5.14 -2.28 15.57
CA GLY A 129 -5.43 -1.36 16.69
C GLY A 129 -6.72 -1.70 17.42
N GLN A 130 -7.11 -0.82 18.35
CA GLN A 130 -8.36 -0.96 19.09
C GLN A 130 -9.61 -0.79 18.20
N ARG A 131 -9.47 -0.09 17.09
CA ARG A 131 -10.55 0.20 16.13
C ARG A 131 -10.20 -0.24 14.72
N ALA A 132 -9.38 -1.28 14.59
CA ALA A 132 -9.05 -1.79 13.27
C ALA A 132 -10.32 -2.29 12.56
N LEU A 133 -10.46 -1.92 11.30
CA LEU A 133 -11.57 -2.36 10.47
C LEU A 133 -11.46 -3.86 10.18
N PRO A 134 -12.59 -4.58 10.16
CA PRO A 134 -12.62 -5.93 9.63
C PRO A 134 -12.15 -5.95 8.16
N GLY A 135 -11.48 -7.04 7.74
CA GLY A 135 -10.91 -7.13 6.41
C GLY A 135 -11.93 -6.91 5.28
N HIS A 136 -13.16 -7.40 5.41
CA HIS A 136 -14.21 -7.20 4.40
C HIS A 136 -14.67 -5.73 4.31
N GLU A 137 -14.75 -5.02 5.42
CA GLU A 137 -15.10 -3.61 5.43
C GLU A 137 -13.98 -2.75 4.87
N MET A 138 -12.73 -3.06 5.25
CA MET A 138 -11.55 -2.40 4.70
C MET A 138 -11.46 -2.60 3.18
N ASN A 139 -11.74 -3.81 2.67
CA ASN A 139 -11.79 -4.08 1.23
C ASN A 139 -12.83 -3.20 0.51
N ALA A 140 -14.05 -3.12 1.01
CA ALA A 140 -15.10 -2.32 0.39
C ALA A 140 -14.71 -0.84 0.32
N ARG A 141 -14.25 -0.27 1.44
CA ARG A 141 -13.82 1.13 1.50
C ARG A 141 -12.62 1.43 0.61
N LEU A 142 -11.66 0.52 0.53
CA LEU A 142 -10.50 0.69 -0.35
C LEU A 142 -10.86 0.60 -1.82
N PHE A 143 -11.81 -0.26 -2.19
CA PHE A 143 -12.28 -0.37 -3.57
C PHE A 143 -12.84 0.98 -4.03
N ASP A 144 -13.76 1.58 -3.25
CA ASP A 144 -14.33 2.89 -3.53
C ASP A 144 -13.25 4.00 -3.56
N ALA A 145 -12.27 3.93 -2.65
CA ALA A 145 -11.16 4.90 -2.60
C ALA A 145 -10.27 4.83 -3.86
N PHE A 146 -9.98 3.63 -4.35
CA PHE A 146 -9.19 3.44 -5.57
C PHE A 146 -9.92 3.96 -6.80
N GLU A 147 -11.22 3.69 -6.94
CA GLU A 147 -12.03 4.22 -8.04
C GLU A 147 -12.09 5.76 -7.98
N ALA A 148 -12.34 6.33 -6.81
CA ALA A 148 -12.40 7.79 -6.62
C ALA A 148 -11.03 8.45 -6.90
N ALA A 149 -9.92 7.77 -6.62
CA ALA A 149 -8.58 8.23 -6.98
C ALA A 149 -8.30 8.15 -8.48
N GLY A 150 -9.10 7.41 -9.26
CA GLY A 150 -8.96 7.23 -10.70
C GLY A 150 -8.04 6.07 -11.11
N LEU A 151 -7.91 5.05 -10.25
CA LEU A 151 -7.10 3.86 -10.52
C LEU A 151 -7.66 2.98 -11.64
#